data_c1f79a08968e3bbd596bd098c97fe32f
#
_entry.id   c1f79a08968e3bbd596bd098c97fe32f
#
_cell.length_a   1.000
_cell.length_b   1.000
_cell.length_c   1.000
_cell.angle_alpha   90.00
_cell.angle_beta   90.00
_cell.angle_gamma   90.00
#
_symmetry.space_group_name_H-M   'P 1'
#
loop_
_entity.id
_entity.type
_entity.pdbx_description
1 polymer ?
#
loop_
_entity_poly.entity_id
_entity_poly.type
_entity_poly.pdbx_seq_one_letter_code
_entity_poly.pdbx_strand_id
1 'polypeptide(L)'
;MTFDIRKIARVLAILLPTTFLAFAAQAQDSDEEEYKPELPDVSIYKAMLDANKQTGWVQFRNYDDRQLIYFSGLQVMHCRLSEIRYSINSDALDKRFPLGACDPQLPFNLPSGDTNEYVYISLAAKEAQTIAVQVVWDDGAGSEIIVFKPCDNVGDASCARIKTIKKPKKQLLEPSISDSPIRSTQTAPRGKTFNEPTPSTAARP
;
A
#
# COMPACT_ATOMS: atom_id res chain seq x y z
N MET A 1 -11.99 -28.64 -64.67
CA MET A 1 -12.98 -29.65 -64.28
C MET A 1 -14.10 -28.94 -63.54
N THR A 2 -15.14 -28.58 -64.26
CA THR A 2 -16.34 -27.85 -63.80
C THR A 2 -17.37 -28.88 -63.36
N PHE A 3 -17.68 -28.92 -62.08
CA PHE A 3 -18.78 -29.74 -61.54
C PHE A 3 -20.08 -28.98 -61.61
N ASP A 4 -20.99 -29.47 -62.38
CA ASP A 4 -22.31 -28.95 -62.68
C ASP A 4 -23.31 -29.39 -61.57
N ILE A 5 -23.71 -28.45 -60.69
CA ILE A 5 -24.64 -28.68 -59.57
C ILE A 5 -26.10 -28.29 -60.00
N ARG A 6 -26.53 -28.85 -61.11
CA ARG A 6 -27.90 -28.65 -61.57
C ARG A 6 -28.65 -29.93 -61.84
N LYS A 7 -28.78 -30.84 -60.89
CA LYS A 7 -29.76 -31.95 -60.99
C LYS A 7 -29.86 -32.68 -59.67
N ILE A 8 -30.54 -32.17 -58.70
CA ILE A 8 -31.34 -32.95 -57.74
C ILE A 8 -32.40 -32.00 -57.18
N ALA A 9 -33.44 -31.78 -57.96
CA ALA A 9 -34.74 -31.34 -57.48
C ALA A 9 -35.67 -32.50 -57.70
N ARG A 10 -36.17 -33.06 -56.66
CA ARG A 10 -37.58 -33.61 -56.53
C ARG A 10 -37.64 -34.66 -55.41
N VAL A 11 -38.68 -34.45 -54.61
CA VAL A 11 -39.39 -35.46 -53.77
C VAL A 11 -38.87 -35.60 -52.38
N LEU A 12 -39.44 -34.92 -51.38
CA LEU A 12 -40.39 -35.53 -50.44
C LEU A 12 -40.95 -34.44 -49.53
N ALA A 13 -42.19 -34.03 -49.75
CA ALA A 13 -42.96 -33.24 -48.80
C ALA A 13 -43.48 -34.19 -47.74
N ILE A 14 -42.86 -34.21 -46.57
CA ILE A 14 -43.41 -34.84 -45.36
C ILE A 14 -43.84 -33.72 -44.43
N LEU A 15 -45.16 -33.56 -44.30
CA LEU A 15 -45.82 -32.75 -43.29
C LEU A 15 -45.48 -33.28 -41.90
N LEU A 16 -44.64 -32.55 -41.17
CA LEU A 16 -44.49 -32.72 -39.74
C LEU A 16 -45.13 -31.51 -39.04
N PRO A 17 -46.04 -31.69 -38.08
CA PRO A 17 -46.57 -30.58 -37.29
C PRO A 17 -45.47 -30.09 -36.36
N THR A 18 -44.94 -28.91 -36.63
CA THR A 18 -44.03 -28.20 -35.72
C THR A 18 -44.81 -27.71 -34.51
N THR A 19 -44.80 -28.47 -33.44
CA THR A 19 -45.13 -27.94 -32.11
C THR A 19 -44.06 -26.94 -31.72
N PHE A 20 -44.38 -25.66 -31.85
CA PHE A 20 -43.55 -24.58 -31.31
C PHE A 20 -43.65 -24.65 -29.77
N LEU A 21 -42.67 -25.32 -29.16
CA LEU A 21 -42.36 -25.13 -27.76
C LEU A 21 -41.74 -23.74 -27.64
N ALA A 22 -42.55 -22.75 -27.24
CA ALA A 22 -42.07 -21.45 -26.79
C ALA A 22 -41.22 -21.69 -25.51
N PHE A 23 -39.93 -21.83 -25.66
CA PHE A 23 -39.00 -21.62 -24.55
C PHE A 23 -39.10 -20.13 -24.19
N ALA A 24 -39.81 -19.82 -23.12
CA ALA A 24 -39.66 -18.55 -22.44
C ALA A 24 -38.24 -18.50 -21.94
N ALA A 25 -37.35 -17.77 -22.63
CA ALA A 25 -36.08 -17.37 -22.12
C ALA A 25 -36.38 -16.50 -20.90
N GLN A 26 -36.25 -17.10 -19.71
CA GLN A 26 -36.12 -16.32 -18.49
C GLN A 26 -34.78 -15.58 -18.63
N ALA A 27 -34.83 -14.31 -18.97
CA ALA A 27 -33.76 -13.40 -18.74
C ALA A 27 -33.51 -13.45 -17.22
N GLN A 28 -32.48 -14.16 -16.79
CA GLN A 28 -31.90 -13.95 -15.48
C GLN A 28 -31.36 -12.54 -15.53
N ASP A 29 -32.07 -11.60 -14.93
CA ASP A 29 -31.46 -10.37 -14.41
C ASP A 29 -30.41 -10.84 -13.38
N SER A 30 -29.23 -11.15 -13.86
CA SER A 30 -28.04 -11.16 -13.01
C SER A 30 -27.85 -9.68 -12.65
N ASP A 31 -28.22 -9.29 -11.45
CA ASP A 31 -27.69 -8.12 -10.81
C ASP A 31 -26.16 -8.31 -10.83
N GLU A 32 -25.51 -7.90 -11.92
CA GLU A 32 -24.07 -7.75 -11.97
C GLU A 32 -23.76 -6.64 -10.97
N GLU A 33 -23.50 -7.03 -9.71
CA GLU A 33 -22.93 -6.12 -8.74
C GLU A 33 -21.70 -5.53 -9.41
N GLU A 34 -21.75 -4.24 -9.72
CA GLU A 34 -20.64 -3.51 -10.32
C GLU A 34 -19.42 -3.69 -9.43
N TYR A 35 -18.44 -4.48 -9.91
CA TYR A 35 -17.20 -4.72 -9.19
C TYR A 35 -16.50 -3.40 -8.89
N LYS A 36 -16.45 -3.01 -7.63
CA LYS A 36 -15.68 -1.87 -7.15
C LYS A 36 -14.32 -2.37 -6.65
N PRO A 37 -13.25 -2.03 -7.36
CA PRO A 37 -11.92 -2.44 -6.92
C PRO A 37 -11.61 -1.80 -5.56
N GLU A 38 -11.27 -2.64 -4.59
CA GLU A 38 -10.83 -2.20 -3.26
C GLU A 38 -9.31 -2.26 -3.17
N LEU A 39 -8.73 -1.23 -2.54
CA LEU A 39 -7.30 -1.23 -2.28
C LEU A 39 -6.96 -2.31 -1.24
N PRO A 40 -5.88 -3.08 -1.45
CA PRO A 40 -5.37 -3.99 -0.45
C PRO A 40 -5.13 -3.28 0.89
N ASP A 41 -5.24 -4.02 2.00
CA ASP A 41 -5.03 -3.47 3.34
C ASP A 41 -3.63 -2.86 3.49
N VAL A 42 -3.53 -1.77 4.24
CA VAL A 42 -2.27 -1.04 4.45
C VAL A 42 -1.16 -1.92 5.06
N SER A 43 -1.53 -2.96 5.81
CA SER A 43 -0.56 -3.89 6.39
C SER A 43 0.23 -4.66 5.33
N ILE A 44 -0.38 -4.94 4.17
CA ILE A 44 0.29 -5.57 3.02
C ILE A 44 1.39 -4.65 2.49
N TYR A 45 1.08 -3.37 2.32
CA TYR A 45 2.05 -2.38 1.86
C TYR A 45 3.18 -2.15 2.88
N LYS A 46 2.84 -2.13 4.18
CA LYS A 46 3.84 -2.06 5.25
C LYS A 46 4.79 -3.26 5.24
N ALA A 47 4.26 -4.46 5.03
CA ALA A 47 5.07 -5.67 4.88
C ALA A 47 5.96 -5.63 3.63
N MET A 48 5.44 -5.15 2.49
CA MET A 48 6.23 -4.96 1.26
C MET A 48 7.36 -3.95 1.47
N LEU A 49 7.07 -2.83 2.12
CA LEU A 49 8.07 -1.81 2.43
C LEU A 49 9.19 -2.38 3.29
N ASP A 50 8.84 -3.18 4.30
CA ASP A 50 9.82 -3.82 5.19
C ASP A 50 10.66 -4.86 4.46
N ALA A 51 10.05 -5.70 3.64
CA ALA A 51 10.74 -6.69 2.83
C ALA A 51 11.73 -6.05 1.83
N ASN A 52 11.36 -4.90 1.25
CA ASN A 52 12.20 -4.17 0.29
C ASN A 52 13.19 -3.18 0.94
N LYS A 53 13.30 -3.16 2.26
CA LYS A 53 14.13 -2.20 3.00
C LYS A 53 15.58 -2.14 2.52
N GLN A 54 16.18 -3.31 2.25
CA GLN A 54 17.58 -3.40 1.91
C GLN A 54 17.91 -2.95 0.47
N THR A 55 16.97 -3.05 -0.45
CA THR A 55 17.28 -2.96 -1.88
C THR A 55 16.33 -2.08 -2.68
N GLY A 56 15.20 -1.65 -2.13
CA GLY A 56 14.11 -1.17 -2.96
C GLY A 56 13.53 0.21 -2.66
N TRP A 57 13.88 0.86 -1.56
CA TRP A 57 13.26 2.17 -1.25
C TRP A 57 13.70 3.25 -2.21
N VAL A 58 15.01 3.41 -2.37
CA VAL A 58 15.62 4.35 -3.31
C VAL A 58 16.85 3.73 -3.95
N GLN A 59 17.23 4.23 -5.13
CA GLN A 59 18.39 3.77 -5.87
C GLN A 59 19.16 4.98 -6.41
N PHE A 60 20.47 4.99 -6.24
CA PHE A 60 21.36 5.99 -6.86
C PHE A 60 21.87 5.44 -8.19
N ARG A 61 21.94 6.28 -9.19
CA ARG A 61 22.59 6.01 -10.47
C ARG A 61 23.35 7.23 -10.93
N ASN A 62 24.60 7.03 -11.37
CA ASN A 62 25.32 8.06 -12.09
C ASN A 62 25.00 7.91 -13.58
N TYR A 63 24.66 9.00 -14.23
CA TYR A 63 24.35 9.02 -15.65
C TYR A 63 24.91 10.32 -16.24
N ASP A 64 25.88 10.20 -17.12
CA ASP A 64 26.68 11.31 -17.63
C ASP A 64 27.26 12.15 -16.47
N ASP A 65 27.00 13.44 -16.47
CA ASP A 65 27.40 14.41 -15.45
C ASP A 65 26.33 14.61 -14.34
N ARG A 66 25.35 13.71 -14.25
CA ARG A 66 24.24 13.78 -13.30
C ARG A 66 24.23 12.61 -12.34
N GLN A 67 23.65 12.86 -11.19
CA GLN A 67 23.29 11.81 -10.23
C GLN A 67 21.77 11.72 -10.13
N LEU A 68 21.22 10.56 -10.46
CA LEU A 68 19.79 10.28 -10.38
C LEU A 68 19.52 9.50 -9.10
N ILE A 69 18.44 9.87 -8.39
CA ILE A 69 17.94 9.12 -7.26
C ILE A 69 16.52 8.70 -7.57
N TYR A 70 16.33 7.41 -7.78
CA TYR A 70 15.05 6.81 -8.10
C TYR A 70 14.22 6.53 -6.86
N PHE A 71 12.93 6.83 -6.91
CA PHE A 71 11.94 6.56 -5.88
C PHE A 71 10.90 5.53 -6.34
N SER A 72 11.10 4.91 -7.49
CA SER A 72 10.14 3.96 -8.08
C SER A 72 9.77 2.82 -7.14
N GLY A 73 10.71 2.36 -6.29
CA GLY A 73 10.42 1.35 -5.28
C GLY A 73 9.39 1.78 -4.22
N LEU A 74 9.25 3.09 -3.96
CA LEU A 74 8.23 3.64 -3.08
C LEU A 74 6.95 3.98 -3.85
N GLN A 75 7.08 4.40 -5.10
CA GLN A 75 5.92 4.76 -5.93
C GLN A 75 4.97 3.58 -6.21
N VAL A 76 5.47 2.34 -6.22
CA VAL A 76 4.58 1.16 -6.33
C VAL A 76 3.65 1.00 -5.13
N MET A 77 3.82 1.80 -4.09
CA MET A 77 2.99 1.82 -2.89
C MET A 77 2.16 3.11 -2.75
N HIS A 78 2.21 4.00 -3.76
CA HIS A 78 1.64 5.35 -3.69
C HIS A 78 0.17 5.38 -3.28
N CYS A 79 -0.62 4.34 -3.61
CA CYS A 79 -2.03 4.27 -3.25
C CYS A 79 -2.31 4.23 -1.74
N ARG A 80 -1.34 3.88 -0.92
CA ARG A 80 -1.45 3.84 0.54
C ARG A 80 -0.49 4.81 1.24
N LEU A 81 0.19 5.66 0.47
CA LEU A 81 1.07 6.69 1.01
C LEU A 81 0.37 8.05 0.99
N SER A 82 0.50 8.81 2.08
CA SER A 82 0.15 10.24 2.13
C SER A 82 1.35 11.12 1.80
N GLU A 83 2.58 10.68 2.15
CA GLU A 83 3.80 11.44 1.87
C GLU A 83 5.02 10.51 1.70
N ILE A 84 5.94 10.93 0.83
CA ILE A 84 7.33 10.49 0.83
C ILE A 84 8.17 11.69 1.25
N ARG A 85 8.75 11.62 2.44
CA ARG A 85 9.63 12.64 3.03
C ARG A 85 11.07 12.28 2.76
N TYR A 86 11.89 13.25 2.37
CA TYR A 86 13.30 13.02 2.18
C TYR A 86 14.15 14.25 2.48
N SER A 87 15.45 14.05 2.64
CA SER A 87 16.45 15.10 2.67
C SER A 87 17.78 14.60 2.10
N ILE A 88 18.51 15.49 1.43
CA ILE A 88 19.82 15.21 0.86
C ILE A 88 20.90 15.64 1.86
N ASN A 89 21.86 14.76 2.14
CA ASN A 89 23.02 15.01 3.03
C ASN A 89 22.63 15.45 4.45
N SER A 90 21.38 15.26 4.84
CA SER A 90 20.85 15.57 6.18
C SER A 90 19.76 14.59 6.58
N ASP A 91 19.28 14.67 7.83
CA ASP A 91 18.16 13.87 8.34
C ASP A 91 16.90 14.73 8.60
N ALA A 92 16.85 15.94 8.05
CA ALA A 92 15.80 16.92 8.37
C ALA A 92 14.42 16.54 7.79
N LEU A 93 14.37 15.68 6.76
CA LEU A 93 13.15 15.29 6.05
C LEU A 93 12.35 16.49 5.56
N ASP A 94 13.05 17.52 5.10
CA ASP A 94 12.54 18.84 4.74
C ASP A 94 11.90 18.91 3.35
N LYS A 95 12.09 17.86 2.54
CA LYS A 95 11.58 17.77 1.17
C LYS A 95 10.49 16.72 1.06
N ARG A 96 9.64 16.88 0.04
CA ARG A 96 8.58 15.94 -0.33
C ARG A 96 8.80 15.46 -1.75
N PHE A 97 8.75 14.15 -1.95
CA PHE A 97 8.72 13.59 -3.28
C PHE A 97 7.25 13.46 -3.72
N PRO A 98 6.90 13.87 -4.94
CA PRO A 98 5.50 13.87 -5.38
C PRO A 98 4.96 12.44 -5.44
N LEU A 99 3.68 12.27 -5.09
CA LEU A 99 2.93 11.03 -5.26
C LEU A 99 1.98 11.20 -6.44
N GLY A 100 1.94 10.19 -7.30
CA GLY A 100 0.97 10.15 -8.39
C GLY A 100 -0.45 9.84 -7.92
N ALA A 101 -1.42 10.02 -8.80
CA ALA A 101 -2.79 9.64 -8.54
C ALA A 101 -2.91 8.12 -8.42
N CYS A 102 -3.68 7.65 -7.43
CA CYS A 102 -3.92 6.22 -7.24
C CYS A 102 -4.97 5.71 -8.23
N ASP A 103 -4.65 4.60 -8.90
CA ASP A 103 -5.61 3.78 -9.63
C ASP A 103 -5.92 2.52 -8.82
N PRO A 104 -7.13 2.40 -8.24
CA PRO A 104 -7.50 1.22 -7.45
C PRO A 104 -7.52 -0.09 -8.24
N GLN A 105 -7.63 -0.04 -9.57
CA GLN A 105 -7.57 -1.23 -10.43
C GLN A 105 -6.13 -1.74 -10.59
N LEU A 106 -5.16 -0.84 -10.51
CA LEU A 106 -3.75 -1.13 -10.69
C LEU A 106 -2.90 -0.58 -9.52
N PRO A 107 -3.19 -0.95 -8.27
CA PRO A 107 -2.71 -0.26 -7.07
C PRO A 107 -1.20 -0.35 -6.84
N PHE A 108 -0.51 -1.24 -7.55
CA PHE A 108 0.94 -1.42 -7.47
C PHE A 108 1.69 -0.95 -8.71
N ASN A 109 0.99 -0.37 -9.68
CA ASN A 109 1.64 0.21 -10.84
C ASN A 109 2.34 1.51 -10.48
N LEU A 110 3.35 1.87 -11.26
CA LEU A 110 3.91 3.21 -11.17
C LEU A 110 2.86 4.22 -11.67
N PRO A 111 2.80 5.41 -11.07
CA PRO A 111 1.92 6.46 -11.56
C PRO A 111 2.16 6.74 -13.04
N SER A 112 1.08 6.85 -13.79
CA SER A 112 1.14 7.24 -15.21
C SER A 112 1.43 8.74 -15.31
N GLY A 113 2.30 9.13 -16.25
CA GLY A 113 2.63 10.51 -16.52
C GLY A 113 3.70 10.63 -17.60
N ASP A 114 3.69 11.71 -18.34
CA ASP A 114 4.66 11.98 -19.41
C ASP A 114 6.00 12.48 -18.85
N THR A 115 6.10 12.71 -17.57
CA THR A 115 7.28 13.25 -16.89
C THR A 115 7.88 12.25 -15.93
N ASN A 116 9.19 12.33 -15.73
CA ASN A 116 9.91 11.51 -14.77
C ASN A 116 9.76 12.00 -13.32
N GLU A 117 8.85 12.95 -13.05
CA GLU A 117 8.69 13.57 -11.73
C GLU A 117 8.31 12.59 -10.63
N TYR A 118 7.60 11.50 -11.00
CA TYR A 118 7.23 10.42 -10.06
C TYR A 118 8.28 9.30 -10.00
N VAL A 119 9.37 9.42 -10.74
CA VAL A 119 10.35 8.33 -10.87
C VAL A 119 11.65 8.66 -10.16
N TYR A 120 12.23 9.82 -10.41
CA TYR A 120 13.53 10.21 -9.86
C TYR A 120 13.70 11.71 -9.68
N ILE A 121 14.66 12.09 -8.83
CA ILE A 121 15.24 13.43 -8.80
C ILE A 121 16.60 13.41 -9.50
N SER A 122 16.94 14.52 -10.15
CA SER A 122 18.21 14.69 -10.86
C SER A 122 19.05 15.77 -10.18
N LEU A 123 20.25 15.44 -9.77
CA LEU A 123 21.20 16.26 -9.04
C LEU A 123 22.51 16.43 -9.84
N ALA A 124 23.39 17.33 -9.42
CA ALA A 124 24.74 17.38 -9.96
C ALA A 124 25.51 16.11 -9.60
N ALA A 125 26.52 15.78 -10.39
CA ALA A 125 27.32 14.57 -10.15
C ALA A 125 27.87 14.54 -8.71
N LYS A 126 27.65 13.42 -8.01
CA LYS A 126 28.11 13.18 -6.64
C LYS A 126 27.60 14.17 -5.58
N GLU A 127 26.56 14.94 -5.89
CA GLU A 127 25.99 15.91 -4.95
C GLU A 127 25.41 15.23 -3.71
N ALA A 128 24.65 14.14 -3.89
CA ALA A 128 24.08 13.39 -2.79
C ALA A 128 25.07 12.32 -2.29
N GLN A 129 25.65 12.55 -1.12
CA GLN A 129 26.43 11.55 -0.39
C GLN A 129 25.51 10.62 0.40
N THR A 130 24.35 11.13 0.83
CA THR A 130 23.32 10.38 1.52
C THR A 130 21.95 10.94 1.18
N ILE A 131 20.94 10.10 1.33
CA ILE A 131 19.53 10.51 1.35
C ILE A 131 18.85 9.86 2.55
N ALA A 132 18.19 10.67 3.38
CA ALA A 132 17.30 10.19 4.41
C ALA A 132 15.89 10.11 3.83
N VAL A 133 15.19 9.03 4.08
CA VAL A 133 13.83 8.79 3.55
C VAL A 133 12.92 8.24 4.64
N GLN A 134 11.69 8.73 4.66
CA GLN A 134 10.58 8.25 5.47
C GLN A 134 9.32 8.28 4.63
N VAL A 135 8.46 7.27 4.75
CA VAL A 135 7.10 7.34 4.21
C VAL A 135 6.11 7.60 5.33
N VAL A 136 5.01 8.27 4.99
CA VAL A 136 3.83 8.43 5.83
C VAL A 136 2.68 7.73 5.14
N TRP A 137 2.02 6.85 5.86
CA TRP A 137 0.90 6.08 5.37
C TRP A 137 -0.40 6.91 5.38
N ASP A 138 -1.42 6.45 4.70
CA ASP A 138 -2.75 7.06 4.69
C ASP A 138 -3.44 7.06 6.06
N ASP A 139 -3.03 6.15 6.97
CA ASP A 139 -3.46 6.13 8.38
C ASP A 139 -2.68 7.12 9.28
N GLY A 140 -1.79 7.92 8.70
CA GLY A 140 -0.96 8.91 9.41
C GLY A 140 0.28 8.32 10.09
N ALA A 141 0.47 6.99 10.09
CA ALA A 141 1.64 6.38 10.69
C ALA A 141 2.90 6.64 9.83
N GLY A 142 4.01 7.00 10.46
CA GLY A 142 5.30 7.12 9.81
C GLY A 142 6.10 5.81 9.85
N SER A 143 6.82 5.52 8.75
CA SER A 143 7.81 4.45 8.74
C SER A 143 9.05 4.81 9.58
N GLU A 144 9.98 3.87 9.71
CA GLU A 144 11.36 4.20 10.11
C GLU A 144 11.95 5.24 9.15
N ILE A 145 12.92 6.01 9.64
CA ILE A 145 13.74 6.87 8.80
C ILE A 145 14.98 6.08 8.41
N ILE A 146 15.17 5.86 7.11
CA ILE A 146 16.33 5.14 6.60
C ILE A 146 17.22 6.11 5.84
N VAL A 147 18.49 6.12 6.23
CA VAL A 147 19.52 6.88 5.53
C VAL A 147 20.24 5.93 4.58
N PHE A 148 20.15 6.21 3.29
CA PHE A 148 20.85 5.47 2.24
C PHE A 148 22.08 6.24 1.76
N LYS A 149 23.04 5.50 1.22
CA LYS A 149 24.19 6.04 0.48
C LYS A 149 24.36 5.29 -0.84
N PRO A 150 24.96 5.90 -1.87
CA PRO A 150 25.33 5.19 -3.09
C PRO A 150 26.30 4.05 -2.79
N CYS A 151 26.28 3.02 -3.62
CA CYS A 151 27.31 1.99 -3.60
C CYS A 151 28.60 2.48 -4.27
N ASP A 152 29.72 1.97 -3.82
CA ASP A 152 31.01 2.27 -4.43
C ASP A 152 31.25 1.33 -5.64
N ASN A 153 31.85 1.84 -6.70
CA ASN A 153 32.37 1.06 -7.84
C ASN A 153 31.32 0.25 -8.63
N VAL A 154 30.09 0.74 -8.73
CA VAL A 154 29.01 0.04 -9.49
C VAL A 154 28.88 0.51 -10.95
N GLY A 155 29.73 1.43 -11.43
CA GLY A 155 29.61 2.01 -12.76
C GLY A 155 28.24 2.69 -12.95
N ASP A 156 27.58 2.40 -14.09
CA ASP A 156 26.26 2.96 -14.43
C ASP A 156 25.09 2.20 -13.79
N ALA A 157 25.34 1.17 -13.00
CA ALA A 157 24.27 0.43 -12.35
C ALA A 157 23.63 1.26 -11.23
N SER A 158 22.34 1.03 -11.02
CA SER A 158 21.63 1.64 -9.89
C SER A 158 21.87 0.83 -8.62
N CYS A 159 22.21 1.51 -7.52
CA CYS A 159 22.44 0.86 -6.24
C CYS A 159 22.30 1.84 -5.08
N ALA A 160 21.80 1.33 -3.95
CA ALA A 160 21.82 2.02 -2.67
C ALA A 160 22.16 1.04 -1.56
N ARG A 161 22.80 1.53 -0.50
CA ARG A 161 23.06 0.78 0.74
C ARG A 161 22.55 1.56 1.93
N ILE A 162 22.02 0.86 2.90
CA ILE A 162 21.63 1.46 4.17
C ILE A 162 22.89 1.90 4.91
N LYS A 163 22.90 3.17 5.33
CA LYS A 163 23.91 3.73 6.24
C LYS A 163 23.40 3.68 7.69
N THR A 164 22.16 4.05 7.91
CA THR A 164 21.56 4.14 9.26
C THR A 164 20.05 3.93 9.20
N ILE A 165 19.49 3.29 10.22
CA ILE A 165 18.06 3.15 10.44
C ILE A 165 17.74 3.86 11.75
N LYS A 166 16.76 4.77 11.72
CA LYS A 166 16.27 5.49 12.89
C LYS A 166 14.79 5.17 13.09
N LYS A 167 14.43 4.70 14.28
CA LYS A 167 13.03 4.49 14.61
C LYS A 167 12.33 5.84 14.76
N PRO A 168 11.07 5.99 14.32
CA PRO A 168 10.30 7.19 14.57
C PRO A 168 10.22 7.40 16.09
N LYS A 169 10.42 8.65 16.52
CA LYS A 169 10.13 8.98 17.92
C LYS A 169 8.66 8.68 18.17
N LYS A 170 8.36 7.83 19.16
CA LYS A 170 6.98 7.63 19.62
C LYS A 170 6.48 9.03 19.97
N GLN A 171 5.53 9.57 19.17
CA GLN A 171 4.74 10.69 19.65
C GLN A 171 4.00 10.15 20.88
N LEU A 172 4.42 10.60 22.06
CA LEU A 172 3.54 10.52 23.21
C LEU A 172 2.32 11.35 22.80
N LEU A 173 1.21 10.66 22.55
CA LEU A 173 -0.09 11.29 22.60
C LEU A 173 -0.19 11.80 24.05
N GLU A 174 0.03 13.10 24.24
CA GLU A 174 -0.35 13.73 25.49
C GLU A 174 -1.84 13.44 25.66
N PRO A 175 -2.26 12.77 26.76
CA PRO A 175 -3.67 12.63 27.02
C PRO A 175 -4.21 14.06 27.16
N SER A 176 -5.09 14.46 26.26
CA SER A 176 -5.87 15.67 26.43
C SER A 176 -6.70 15.49 27.70
N ILE A 177 -6.17 15.97 28.80
CA ILE A 177 -6.91 16.09 30.04
C ILE A 177 -7.96 17.17 29.77
N SER A 178 -9.13 16.72 29.37
CA SER A 178 -10.34 17.52 29.43
C SER A 178 -10.70 17.64 30.91
N ASP A 179 -10.18 18.66 31.56
CA ASP A 179 -10.64 19.11 32.87
C ASP A 179 -12.10 19.55 32.77
N SER A 180 -13.00 18.61 32.94
CA SER A 180 -14.36 18.90 33.33
C SER A 180 -14.48 18.59 34.83
N PRO A 181 -14.74 19.58 35.68
CA PRO A 181 -14.93 19.35 37.12
C PRO A 181 -16.26 18.64 37.34
N ILE A 182 -16.22 17.34 37.58
CA ILE A 182 -17.38 16.60 38.06
C ILE A 182 -17.54 16.93 39.54
N ARG A 183 -18.48 17.81 39.81
CA ARG A 183 -19.03 18.09 41.13
C ARG A 183 -19.85 16.88 41.58
N SER A 184 -19.27 15.99 42.37
CA SER A 184 -20.01 14.92 43.05
C SER A 184 -20.17 15.21 44.53
N THR A 185 -21.32 15.74 44.87
CA THR A 185 -21.93 15.59 46.20
C THR A 185 -22.70 14.29 46.18
N GLN A 186 -22.20 13.25 46.82
CA GLN A 186 -23.05 12.20 47.38
C GLN A 186 -22.43 11.58 48.61
N THR A 187 -23.19 11.72 49.67
CA THR A 187 -23.15 11.23 51.02
C THR A 187 -23.02 9.72 51.08
N ALA A 188 -22.14 9.22 51.95
CA ALA A 188 -21.97 7.81 52.28
C ALA A 188 -23.11 7.27 53.14
N PRO A 189 -23.47 5.99 53.02
CA PRO A 189 -23.92 5.22 54.17
C PRO A 189 -22.92 4.14 54.55
N ARG A 190 -22.75 4.08 55.83
CA ARG A 190 -21.97 3.22 56.72
C ARG A 190 -22.45 1.76 56.67
N GLY A 191 -21.47 0.82 56.64
CA GLY A 191 -21.61 -0.47 57.32
C GLY A 191 -21.71 -1.70 56.46
N LYS A 192 -20.67 -2.53 56.51
CA LYS A 192 -20.68 -3.87 57.13
C LYS A 192 -19.35 -4.57 56.89
N THR A 193 -18.74 -4.97 57.96
CA THR A 193 -17.62 -5.90 58.11
C THR A 193 -17.91 -7.24 57.42
N PHE A 194 -16.99 -7.71 56.60
CA PHE A 194 -16.98 -9.09 56.14
C PHE A 194 -15.63 -9.72 56.42
N ASN A 195 -15.69 -10.84 57.18
CA ASN A 195 -14.57 -11.60 57.69
C ASN A 195 -13.78 -12.28 56.60
N GLU A 196 -12.50 -12.26 56.79
CA GLU A 196 -11.46 -13.00 56.05
C GLU A 196 -11.41 -14.47 56.53
N PRO A 197 -11.32 -15.46 55.66
CA PRO A 197 -10.85 -16.80 56.05
C PRO A 197 -9.40 -17.04 55.58
N THR A 198 -8.61 -17.47 56.55
CA THR A 198 -7.23 -17.92 56.57
C THR A 198 -6.92 -19.04 55.54
N PRO A 199 -5.69 -19.08 55.03
CA PRO A 199 -5.26 -20.17 54.10
C PRO A 199 -4.84 -21.41 54.86
N SER A 200 -5.32 -22.56 54.40
CA SER A 200 -4.93 -23.89 54.85
C SER A 200 -3.74 -24.40 54.06
N THR A 201 -2.68 -24.71 54.78
CA THR A 201 -1.50 -25.44 54.38
C THR A 201 -1.84 -26.92 54.18
N ALA A 202 -1.50 -27.51 53.03
CA ALA A 202 -1.39 -28.96 52.92
C ALA A 202 -0.18 -29.34 52.08
N ALA A 203 0.62 -30.19 52.72
CA ALA A 203 1.91 -30.74 52.28
C ALA A 203 1.78 -31.82 51.20
N ARG A 204 2.92 -31.98 50.49
CA ARG A 204 3.27 -33.12 49.64
C ARG A 204 3.35 -34.47 50.40
N PRO A 205 3.29 -35.60 49.71
CA PRO A 205 4.54 -36.18 49.20
C PRO A 205 4.66 -36.29 47.70
#